data_163b52c6421071de9329b36d01d49c5b
#
_entry.id   163b52c6421071de9329b36d01d49c5b
#
_cell.length_a   1.000
_cell.length_b   1.000
_cell.length_c   1.000
_cell.angle_alpha   90.00
_cell.angle_beta   90.00
_cell.angle_gamma   90.00
#
_symmetry.space_group_name_H-M   'P 1'
#
loop_
_entity.id
_entity.type
_entity.pdbx_description
1 polymer ?
#
loop_
_entity_poly.entity_id
_entity_poly.type
_entity_poly.pdbx_seq_one_letter_code
_entity_poly.pdbx_strand_id
1 'polypeptide(L)'
;MLIYSENQRRLAKIIAEDATRSNWTDWKWHVRNSIKSIEGVERLLGIEFTEKERQALRNTTEKFPMAITPYYLSLIDPGDYRNDPVFMQAFPSTDELRIENHDMSDPLHEDEDSPVPGLTHRYPDRVLLHVSNTCAMYCRHCTRKRKVGDRDSIPSRDDLRQGIEYIRNTPQVRDVLLSGGDPFLLSDEMLDWLLTE
;
A
#
# COMPACT_ATOMS: atom_id res chain seq x y z
N MET A 1 6.67 0.24 -28.71
CA MET A 1 5.22 0.54 -28.74
C MET A 1 4.57 -0.36 -27.67
N LEU A 2 4.21 0.19 -26.52
CA LEU A 2 3.53 -0.58 -25.48
C LEU A 2 2.16 -1.01 -26.03
N ILE A 3 2.00 -2.31 -26.23
CA ILE A 3 0.71 -2.91 -26.66
C ILE A 3 -0.12 -3.03 -25.38
N TYR A 4 -1.12 -2.16 -25.22
CA TYR A 4 -2.10 -2.33 -24.14
C TYR A 4 -2.91 -3.59 -24.40
N SER A 5 -3.06 -4.41 -23.35
CA SER A 5 -3.96 -5.56 -23.40
C SER A 5 -5.41 -5.09 -23.63
N GLU A 6 -6.25 -5.97 -24.13
CA GLU A 6 -7.67 -5.66 -24.30
C GLU A 6 -8.33 -5.27 -22.98
N ASN A 7 -7.95 -5.95 -21.89
CA ASN A 7 -8.41 -5.66 -20.54
C ASN A 7 -8.02 -4.24 -20.08
N GLN A 8 -6.79 -3.81 -20.34
CA GLN A 8 -6.34 -2.45 -20.02
C GLN A 8 -7.15 -1.38 -20.75
N ARG A 9 -7.44 -1.61 -22.03
CA ARG A 9 -8.27 -0.69 -22.82
C ARG A 9 -9.71 -0.64 -22.33
N ARG A 10 -10.27 -1.79 -21.97
CA ARG A 10 -11.61 -1.88 -21.39
C ARG A 10 -11.70 -1.13 -20.06
N LEU A 11 -10.79 -1.38 -19.14
CA LEU A 11 -10.77 -0.73 -17.83
C LEU A 11 -10.58 0.79 -17.92
N ALA A 12 -9.66 1.25 -18.79
CA ALA A 12 -9.45 2.69 -18.98
C ALA A 12 -10.76 3.40 -19.38
N LYS A 13 -11.54 2.84 -20.29
CA LYS A 13 -12.83 3.40 -20.73
C LYS A 13 -13.91 3.40 -19.66
N ILE A 14 -13.91 2.40 -18.75
CA ILE A 14 -14.92 2.32 -17.68
C ILE A 14 -14.59 3.27 -16.53
N ILE A 15 -13.30 3.46 -16.22
CA ILE A 15 -12.86 4.28 -15.09
C ILE A 15 -13.01 5.76 -15.37
N ALA A 16 -12.69 6.19 -16.57
CA ALA A 16 -12.88 7.57 -17.01
C ALA A 16 -13.30 7.58 -18.48
N GLU A 17 -14.46 8.14 -18.80
CA GLU A 17 -14.94 8.30 -20.18
C GLU A 17 -13.92 9.01 -21.06
N ASP A 18 -13.13 9.92 -20.45
CA ASP A 18 -12.06 10.69 -21.08
C ASP A 18 -10.67 10.05 -20.99
N ALA A 19 -10.56 8.80 -20.53
CA ALA A 19 -9.26 8.19 -20.36
C ALA A 19 -8.53 8.06 -21.70
N THR A 20 -7.53 8.89 -21.86
CA THR A 20 -6.63 8.86 -23.01
C THR A 20 -5.49 7.88 -22.77
N ARG A 21 -4.74 7.56 -23.82
CA ARG A 21 -3.49 6.81 -23.68
C ARG A 21 -2.50 7.50 -22.76
N SER A 22 -2.49 8.83 -22.75
CA SER A 22 -1.63 9.65 -21.87
C SER A 22 -1.95 9.40 -20.40
N ASN A 23 -3.23 9.33 -20.02
CA ASN A 23 -3.65 9.05 -18.65
C ASN A 23 -3.17 7.68 -18.17
N TRP A 24 -3.26 6.65 -19.02
CA TRP A 24 -2.84 5.30 -18.66
C TRP A 24 -1.32 5.17 -18.41
N THR A 25 -0.50 6.06 -18.97
CA THR A 25 0.94 6.12 -18.71
C THR A 25 1.32 7.00 -17.53
N ASP A 26 0.37 7.74 -16.95
CA ASP A 26 0.58 8.59 -15.78
C ASP A 26 0.30 7.80 -14.48
N TRP A 27 1.36 7.51 -13.73
CA TRP A 27 1.23 6.82 -12.44
C TRP A 27 0.37 7.61 -11.42
N LYS A 28 0.42 8.95 -11.46
CA LYS A 28 -0.41 9.81 -10.58
C LYS A 28 -1.90 9.65 -10.90
N TRP A 29 -2.24 9.46 -12.18
CA TRP A 29 -3.61 9.13 -12.57
C TRP A 29 -4.05 7.79 -11.98
N HIS A 30 -3.21 6.75 -12.02
CA HIS A 30 -3.50 5.45 -11.42
C HIS A 30 -3.75 5.54 -9.92
N VAL A 31 -2.91 6.28 -9.18
CA VAL A 31 -3.08 6.47 -7.74
C VAL A 31 -4.37 7.21 -7.42
N ARG A 32 -4.68 8.30 -8.15
CA ARG A 32 -5.93 9.07 -7.98
C ARG A 32 -7.19 8.24 -8.25
N ASN A 33 -7.11 7.29 -9.17
CA ASN A 33 -8.21 6.43 -9.58
C ASN A 33 -8.14 5.02 -8.95
N SER A 34 -7.43 4.87 -7.83
CA SER A 34 -7.36 3.61 -7.11
C SER A 34 -8.74 3.14 -6.65
N ILE A 35 -9.03 1.87 -6.86
CA ILE A 35 -10.26 1.20 -6.49
C ILE A 35 -10.18 0.85 -5.00
N LYS A 36 -11.14 1.34 -4.21
CA LYS A 36 -11.15 1.23 -2.75
C LYS A 36 -12.41 0.54 -2.20
N SER A 37 -13.28 0.07 -3.08
CA SER A 37 -14.52 -0.60 -2.69
C SER A 37 -14.69 -1.94 -3.38
N ILE A 38 -15.36 -2.87 -2.71
CA ILE A 38 -15.66 -4.21 -3.24
C ILE A 38 -16.48 -4.09 -4.52
N GLU A 39 -17.51 -3.25 -4.52
CA GLU A 39 -18.39 -3.00 -5.65
C GLU A 39 -17.64 -2.41 -6.85
N GLY A 40 -16.62 -1.60 -6.57
CA GLY A 40 -15.73 -1.06 -7.61
C GLY A 40 -14.97 -2.17 -8.33
N VAL A 41 -14.46 -3.16 -7.60
CA VAL A 41 -13.78 -4.32 -8.16
C VAL A 41 -14.76 -5.21 -8.94
N GLU A 42 -15.93 -5.52 -8.36
CA GLU A 42 -16.99 -6.29 -9.05
C GLU A 42 -17.33 -5.68 -10.41
N ARG A 43 -17.64 -4.40 -10.42
CA ARG A 43 -18.00 -3.66 -11.65
C ARG A 43 -16.87 -3.68 -12.69
N LEU A 44 -15.63 -3.49 -12.27
CA LEU A 44 -14.50 -3.34 -13.18
C LEU A 44 -14.01 -4.67 -13.71
N LEU A 45 -14.02 -5.73 -12.92
CA LEU A 45 -13.67 -7.07 -13.36
C LEU A 45 -14.84 -7.80 -14.01
N GLY A 46 -16.09 -7.38 -13.78
CA GLY A 46 -17.28 -8.08 -14.25
C GLY A 46 -17.53 -9.38 -13.48
N ILE A 47 -17.22 -9.39 -12.19
CA ILE A 47 -17.44 -10.51 -11.28
C ILE A 47 -18.52 -10.16 -10.28
N GLU A 48 -19.11 -11.15 -9.63
CA GLU A 48 -20.16 -10.96 -8.62
C GLU A 48 -19.86 -11.77 -7.37
N PHE A 49 -20.04 -11.12 -6.21
CA PHE A 49 -20.06 -11.79 -4.90
C PHE A 49 -21.50 -11.92 -4.42
N THR A 50 -21.78 -12.95 -3.63
CA THR A 50 -23.04 -13.02 -2.89
C THR A 50 -23.10 -11.86 -1.87
N GLU A 51 -24.30 -11.45 -1.47
CA GLU A 51 -24.45 -10.38 -0.45
C GLU A 51 -23.73 -10.72 0.86
N LYS A 52 -23.74 -12.01 1.25
CA LYS A 52 -23.00 -12.49 2.42
C LYS A 52 -21.50 -12.31 2.29
N GLU A 53 -20.93 -12.67 1.13
CA GLU A 53 -19.51 -12.47 0.85
C GLU A 53 -19.17 -10.98 0.82
N ARG A 54 -19.97 -10.17 0.15
CA ARG A 54 -19.78 -8.72 0.04
C ARG A 54 -19.76 -8.06 1.42
N GLN A 55 -20.72 -8.40 2.30
CA GLN A 55 -20.74 -7.86 3.65
C GLN A 55 -19.53 -8.30 4.48
N ALA A 56 -19.11 -9.56 4.38
CA ALA A 56 -17.92 -10.05 5.07
C ALA A 56 -16.64 -9.36 4.55
N LEU A 57 -16.53 -9.13 3.26
CA LEU A 57 -15.40 -8.39 2.66
C LEU A 57 -15.40 -6.91 3.06
N ARG A 58 -16.57 -6.26 3.18
CA ARG A 58 -16.66 -4.90 3.71
C ARG A 58 -16.13 -4.81 5.14
N ASN A 59 -16.52 -5.74 6.02
CA ASN A 59 -15.99 -5.80 7.39
C ASN A 59 -14.46 -5.96 7.41
N THR A 60 -13.92 -6.73 6.47
CA THR A 60 -12.45 -6.86 6.31
C THR A 60 -11.81 -5.54 5.90
N THR A 61 -12.42 -4.81 4.95
CA THR A 61 -11.88 -3.53 4.48
C THR A 61 -12.03 -2.38 5.45
N GLU A 62 -12.99 -2.45 6.38
CA GLU A 62 -13.10 -1.51 7.51
C GLU A 62 -11.88 -1.60 8.44
N LYS A 63 -11.39 -2.80 8.69
CA LYS A 63 -10.21 -3.03 9.53
C LYS A 63 -8.90 -2.88 8.75
N PHE A 64 -8.85 -3.41 7.54
CA PHE A 64 -7.68 -3.42 6.68
C PHE A 64 -8.03 -2.81 5.32
N PRO A 65 -7.82 -1.51 5.14
CA PRO A 65 -8.20 -0.81 3.91
C PRO A 65 -7.67 -1.49 2.64
N MET A 66 -8.38 -1.29 1.55
CA MET A 66 -8.00 -1.76 0.21
C MET A 66 -7.74 -0.55 -0.68
N ALA A 67 -6.68 -0.64 -1.49
CA ALA A 67 -6.45 0.26 -2.61
C ALA A 67 -5.76 -0.53 -3.73
N ILE A 68 -6.36 -0.53 -4.92
CA ILE A 68 -5.84 -1.24 -6.10
C ILE A 68 -5.83 -0.26 -7.25
N THR A 69 -4.67 0.01 -7.85
CA THR A 69 -4.61 0.90 -9.02
C THR A 69 -5.25 0.25 -10.25
N PRO A 70 -5.80 1.05 -11.20
CA PRO A 70 -6.34 0.52 -12.44
C PRO A 70 -5.36 -0.36 -13.22
N TYR A 71 -4.07 0.01 -13.24
CA TYR A 71 -3.05 -0.80 -13.87
C TYR A 71 -2.95 -2.18 -13.22
N TYR A 72 -2.82 -2.22 -11.88
CA TYR A 72 -2.70 -3.49 -11.15
C TYR A 72 -3.94 -4.36 -11.33
N LEU A 73 -5.14 -3.76 -11.24
CA LEU A 73 -6.40 -4.46 -11.49
C LEU A 73 -6.46 -5.07 -12.90
N SER A 74 -5.85 -4.42 -13.89
CA SER A 74 -5.83 -4.90 -15.28
C SER A 74 -5.00 -6.17 -15.52
N LEU A 75 -4.16 -6.54 -14.56
CA LEU A 75 -3.33 -7.74 -14.63
C LEU A 75 -4.08 -9.01 -14.17
N ILE A 76 -5.22 -8.83 -13.48
CA ILE A 76 -6.04 -9.93 -12.96
C ILE A 76 -6.80 -10.59 -14.09
N ASP A 77 -6.83 -11.93 -14.08
CA ASP A 77 -7.70 -12.71 -14.95
C ASP A 77 -9.12 -12.81 -14.36
N PRO A 78 -10.11 -12.10 -14.89
CA PRO A 78 -11.47 -12.17 -14.36
C PRO A 78 -12.14 -13.54 -14.56
N GLY A 79 -11.64 -14.37 -15.47
CA GLY A 79 -12.17 -15.72 -15.73
C GLY A 79 -11.80 -16.73 -14.65
N ASP A 80 -10.67 -16.53 -13.98
CA ASP A 80 -10.19 -17.38 -12.86
C ASP A 80 -9.66 -16.56 -11.69
N TYR A 81 -10.32 -15.45 -11.38
CA TYR A 81 -9.84 -14.49 -10.38
C TYR A 81 -9.59 -15.10 -8.99
N ARG A 82 -10.35 -16.14 -8.61
CA ARG A 82 -10.19 -16.79 -7.29
C ARG A 82 -8.84 -17.51 -7.13
N ASN A 83 -8.24 -17.95 -8.22
CA ASN A 83 -6.92 -18.59 -8.25
C ASN A 83 -5.83 -17.66 -8.79
N ASP A 84 -6.17 -16.44 -9.18
CA ASP A 84 -5.23 -15.47 -9.72
C ASP A 84 -4.32 -14.92 -8.62
N PRO A 85 -2.97 -15.09 -8.72
CA PRO A 85 -2.04 -14.64 -7.69
C PRO A 85 -2.00 -13.11 -7.54
N VAL A 86 -2.30 -12.36 -8.60
CA VAL A 86 -2.35 -10.90 -8.56
C VAL A 86 -3.57 -10.44 -7.76
N PHE A 87 -4.72 -11.11 -7.97
CA PHE A 87 -5.92 -10.86 -7.19
C PHE A 87 -5.70 -11.15 -5.71
N MET A 88 -5.14 -12.32 -5.38
CA MET A 88 -4.88 -12.73 -3.98
C MET A 88 -3.92 -11.80 -3.24
N GLN A 89 -3.01 -11.11 -3.94
CA GLN A 89 -2.10 -10.16 -3.32
C GLN A 89 -2.75 -8.81 -3.01
N ALA A 90 -3.79 -8.42 -3.71
CA ALA A 90 -4.37 -7.08 -3.67
C ALA A 90 -5.79 -7.05 -3.09
N PHE A 91 -6.59 -8.09 -3.33
CA PHE A 91 -7.98 -8.15 -2.91
C PHE A 91 -8.12 -8.79 -1.52
N PRO A 92 -8.97 -8.22 -0.63
CA PRO A 92 -9.12 -8.71 0.74
C PRO A 92 -9.69 -10.12 0.81
N SER A 93 -9.26 -10.86 1.83
CA SER A 93 -9.85 -12.15 2.22
C SER A 93 -10.51 -12.03 3.58
N THR A 94 -11.64 -12.71 3.77
CA THR A 94 -12.32 -12.80 5.07
C THR A 94 -11.45 -13.50 6.13
N ASP A 95 -10.49 -14.31 5.71
CA ASP A 95 -9.55 -14.98 6.60
C ASP A 95 -8.61 -14.00 7.33
N GLU A 96 -8.43 -12.78 6.82
CA GLU A 96 -7.63 -11.75 7.47
C GLU A 96 -8.19 -11.29 8.84
N LEU A 97 -9.48 -11.56 9.10
CA LEU A 97 -10.12 -11.27 10.38
C LEU A 97 -10.02 -12.42 11.40
N ARG A 98 -9.55 -13.60 10.96
CA ARG A 98 -9.32 -14.74 11.86
C ARG A 98 -8.06 -14.45 12.66
N ILE A 99 -8.19 -14.53 13.99
CA ILE A 99 -7.08 -14.37 14.92
C ILE A 99 -6.72 -15.75 15.43
N GLU A 100 -5.52 -16.18 15.16
CA GLU A 100 -4.97 -17.43 15.68
C GLU A 100 -4.10 -17.17 16.91
N ASN A 101 -3.84 -18.19 17.72
CA ASN A 101 -3.10 -18.05 18.98
C ASN A 101 -1.65 -17.57 18.83
N HIS A 102 -1.11 -17.66 17.62
CA HIS A 102 0.25 -17.23 17.29
C HIS A 102 0.32 -15.88 16.59
N ASP A 103 -0.85 -15.25 16.32
CA ASP A 103 -0.88 -13.95 15.68
C ASP A 103 -0.44 -12.84 16.65
N MET A 104 0.37 -11.95 16.13
CA MET A 104 0.94 -10.83 16.88
C MET A 104 0.49 -9.50 16.24
N SER A 105 0.19 -8.52 17.06
CA SER A 105 -0.11 -7.15 16.60
C SER A 105 1.11 -6.47 15.96
N ASP A 106 2.30 -6.79 16.44
CA ASP A 106 3.59 -6.35 15.92
C ASP A 106 4.50 -7.55 15.62
N PRO A 107 4.29 -8.27 14.51
CA PRO A 107 5.00 -9.51 14.22
C PRO A 107 6.50 -9.30 13.96
N LEU A 108 6.92 -8.08 13.74
CA LEU A 108 8.31 -7.72 13.51
C LEU A 108 8.97 -7.05 14.72
N HIS A 109 8.26 -6.89 15.85
CA HIS A 109 8.76 -6.19 17.05
C HIS A 109 9.33 -4.79 16.75
N GLU A 110 8.73 -4.08 15.77
CA GLU A 110 9.22 -2.77 15.35
C GLU A 110 9.05 -1.72 16.45
N ASP A 111 8.04 -1.86 17.29
CA ASP A 111 7.77 -0.90 18.38
C ASP A 111 8.82 -1.02 19.50
N GLU A 112 9.31 -2.23 19.79
CA GLU A 112 10.39 -2.47 20.77
C GLU A 112 11.74 -1.94 20.27
N ASP A 113 11.99 -2.04 18.97
CA ASP A 113 13.21 -1.59 18.32
C ASP A 113 13.17 -0.12 17.88
N SER A 114 12.16 0.65 18.34
CA SER A 114 11.96 2.06 17.98
C SER A 114 12.50 3.02 19.06
N PRO A 115 13.73 3.52 18.93
CA PRO A 115 14.30 4.47 19.87
C PRO A 115 13.63 5.85 19.82
N VAL A 116 13.07 6.21 18.68
CA VAL A 116 12.27 7.43 18.45
C VAL A 116 11.09 7.11 17.52
N PRO A 117 10.01 7.91 17.56
CA PRO A 117 8.85 7.66 16.69
C PRO A 117 9.21 7.51 15.22
N GLY A 118 8.66 6.49 14.57
CA GLY A 118 8.84 6.28 13.14
C GLY A 118 10.23 5.77 12.70
N LEU A 119 11.11 5.40 13.63
CA LEU A 119 12.40 4.82 13.30
C LEU A 119 12.55 3.45 13.97
N THR A 120 12.95 2.43 13.23
CA THR A 120 13.27 1.09 13.74
C THR A 120 14.77 0.83 13.62
N HIS A 121 15.44 0.54 14.75
CA HIS A 121 16.89 0.27 14.82
C HIS A 121 17.16 -1.11 15.39
N ARG A 122 16.98 -2.14 14.57
CA ARG A 122 17.19 -3.55 14.94
C ARG A 122 18.62 -4.01 14.73
N TYR A 123 19.28 -3.52 13.69
CA TYR A 123 20.62 -3.94 13.29
C TYR A 123 21.64 -2.85 13.62
N PRO A 124 22.87 -3.20 14.05
CA PRO A 124 23.81 -2.22 14.57
C PRO A 124 24.25 -1.15 13.55
N ASP A 125 24.17 -1.46 12.25
CA ASP A 125 24.70 -0.64 11.17
C ASP A 125 23.65 -0.04 10.24
N ARG A 126 22.35 -0.27 10.51
CA ARG A 126 21.28 0.22 9.65
C ARG A 126 19.98 0.46 10.39
N VAL A 127 19.21 1.41 9.90
CA VAL A 127 17.88 1.73 10.41
C VAL A 127 16.86 1.76 9.30
N LEU A 128 15.59 1.62 9.71
CA LEU A 128 14.44 1.88 8.84
C LEU A 128 13.74 3.13 9.35
N LEU A 129 13.61 4.14 8.49
CA LEU A 129 12.86 5.35 8.76
C LEU A 129 11.52 5.28 8.02
N HIS A 130 10.43 5.31 8.78
CA HIS A 130 9.07 5.36 8.26
C HIS A 130 8.76 6.76 7.76
N VAL A 131 8.66 6.93 6.44
CA VAL A 131 8.45 8.24 5.82
C VAL A 131 7.04 8.41 5.25
N SER A 132 6.30 7.29 5.10
CA SER A 132 4.95 7.27 4.54
C SER A 132 4.14 6.11 5.11
N ASN A 133 2.82 6.24 5.16
CA ASN A 133 1.89 5.12 5.41
C ASN A 133 0.96 4.87 4.21
N THR A 134 1.23 5.49 3.07
CA THR A 134 0.44 5.36 1.85
C THR A 134 1.18 4.52 0.82
N CYS A 135 0.46 3.62 0.14
CA CYS A 135 0.97 2.80 -0.97
C CYS A 135 0.07 2.95 -2.19
N ALA A 136 0.64 2.73 -3.37
CA ALA A 136 -0.13 2.64 -4.60
C ALA A 136 -1.09 1.45 -4.60
N MET A 137 -0.70 0.36 -3.92
CA MET A 137 -1.53 -0.81 -3.67
C MET A 137 -1.30 -1.31 -2.23
N TYR A 138 -2.38 -1.66 -1.53
CA TYR A 138 -2.28 -2.22 -0.19
C TYR A 138 -2.17 -3.74 -0.25
N CYS A 139 -0.93 -4.24 -0.19
CA CYS A 139 -0.64 -5.68 -0.23
C CYS A 139 -1.33 -6.42 0.94
N ARG A 140 -2.02 -7.52 0.64
CA ARG A 140 -2.73 -8.28 1.69
C ARG A 140 -1.77 -9.02 2.64
N HIS A 141 -0.56 -9.30 2.21
CA HIS A 141 0.53 -9.89 3.00
C HIS A 141 1.44 -8.85 3.68
N CYS A 142 1.04 -7.58 3.74
CA CYS A 142 1.85 -6.51 4.31
C CYS A 142 2.09 -6.74 5.82
N THR A 143 3.36 -6.77 6.25
CA THR A 143 3.73 -6.88 7.67
C THR A 143 3.40 -5.63 8.48
N ARG A 144 3.22 -4.49 7.80
CA ARG A 144 2.82 -3.20 8.40
C ARG A 144 1.36 -2.84 8.14
N LYS A 145 0.53 -3.83 7.86
CA LYS A 145 -0.92 -3.69 7.60
C LYS A 145 -1.64 -2.86 8.67
N ARG A 146 -1.19 -2.91 9.92
CA ARG A 146 -1.72 -2.13 11.04
C ARG A 146 -1.49 -0.61 10.92
N LYS A 147 -0.47 -0.19 10.15
CA LYS A 147 -0.07 1.22 9.98
C LYS A 147 -0.43 1.76 8.59
N VAL A 148 -0.33 0.90 7.56
CA VAL A 148 -0.56 1.31 6.16
C VAL A 148 -2.03 1.61 5.90
N GLY A 149 -2.30 2.81 5.38
CA GLY A 149 -3.65 3.31 5.10
C GLY A 149 -4.35 3.95 6.30
N ASP A 150 -3.76 3.89 7.49
CA ASP A 150 -4.23 4.60 8.67
C ASP A 150 -3.73 6.05 8.67
N ARG A 151 -4.67 7.00 8.75
CA ARG A 151 -4.34 8.43 8.73
C ARG A 151 -3.64 8.90 10.00
N ASP A 152 -3.92 8.26 11.12
CA ASP A 152 -3.38 8.64 12.43
C ASP A 152 -1.93 8.16 12.60
N SER A 153 -1.46 7.25 11.74
CA SER A 153 -0.09 6.75 11.73
C SER A 153 0.83 7.42 10.70
N ILE A 154 0.39 8.53 10.08
CA ILE A 154 1.25 9.30 9.16
C ILE A 154 2.36 9.99 9.97
N PRO A 155 3.65 9.74 9.66
CA PRO A 155 4.74 10.42 10.36
C PRO A 155 4.66 11.93 10.19
N SER A 156 4.72 12.67 11.30
CA SER A 156 4.81 14.10 11.26
C SER A 156 6.22 14.56 10.84
N ARG A 157 6.36 15.80 10.39
CA ARG A 157 7.70 16.37 10.13
C ARG A 157 8.61 16.35 11.36
N ASP A 158 8.03 16.48 12.54
CA ASP A 158 8.81 16.46 13.78
C ASP A 158 9.26 15.03 14.13
N ASP A 159 8.46 14.00 13.87
CA ASP A 159 8.89 12.61 14.00
C ASP A 159 10.05 12.30 13.04
N LEU A 160 9.95 12.75 11.79
CA LEU A 160 11.03 12.58 10.81
C LEU A 160 12.32 13.31 11.24
N ARG A 161 12.22 14.52 11.77
CA ARG A 161 13.39 15.25 12.32
C ARG A 161 14.02 14.52 13.49
N GLN A 162 13.22 13.98 14.40
CA GLN A 162 13.74 13.17 15.52
C GLN A 162 14.48 11.93 15.00
N GLY A 163 13.93 11.25 13.97
CA GLY A 163 14.58 10.13 13.32
C GLY A 163 15.92 10.51 12.68
N ILE A 164 15.96 11.61 11.93
CA ILE A 164 17.18 12.13 11.31
C ILE A 164 18.24 12.52 12.35
N GLU A 165 17.82 13.21 13.42
CA GLU A 165 18.72 13.59 14.52
C GLU A 165 19.28 12.36 15.24
N TYR A 166 18.46 11.33 15.47
CA TYR A 166 18.94 10.05 16.00
C TYR A 166 20.02 9.43 15.10
N ILE A 167 19.80 9.41 13.77
CA ILE A 167 20.76 8.87 12.79
C ILE A 167 22.08 9.64 12.85
N ARG A 168 22.03 10.99 12.88
CA ARG A 168 23.22 11.85 12.98
C ARG A 168 24.03 11.56 14.24
N ASN A 169 23.37 11.26 15.34
CA ASN A 169 24.00 10.99 16.64
C ASN A 169 24.42 9.52 16.81
N THR A 170 24.20 8.67 15.79
CA THR A 170 24.51 7.24 15.84
C THR A 170 25.51 6.88 14.74
N PRO A 171 26.83 7.11 14.93
CA PRO A 171 27.87 6.93 13.89
C PRO A 171 27.99 5.50 13.33
N GLN A 172 27.45 4.51 14.04
CA GLN A 172 27.42 3.12 13.61
C GLN A 172 26.42 2.88 12.45
N VAL A 173 25.38 3.72 12.33
CA VAL A 173 24.41 3.64 11.25
C VAL A 173 25.07 4.07 9.94
N ARG A 174 25.18 3.12 9.03
CA ARG A 174 25.76 3.31 7.70
C ARG A 174 24.65 3.38 6.63
N ASP A 175 23.57 2.63 6.81
CA ASP A 175 22.50 2.53 5.84
C ASP A 175 21.16 2.97 6.46
N VAL A 176 20.42 3.80 5.73
CA VAL A 176 19.08 4.25 6.10
C VAL A 176 18.10 3.78 5.04
N LEU A 177 17.15 2.92 5.43
CA LEU A 177 16.07 2.46 4.56
C LEU A 177 14.86 3.38 4.74
N LEU A 178 14.56 4.21 3.75
CA LEU A 178 13.31 4.97 3.70
C LEU A 178 12.18 4.03 3.31
N SER A 179 11.17 3.86 4.17
CA SER A 179 10.11 2.87 4.00
C SER A 179 8.83 3.28 4.74
N GLY A 180 8.04 2.30 5.16
CA GLY A 180 6.73 2.44 5.80
C GLY A 180 5.64 1.99 4.84
N GLY A 181 5.00 2.94 4.14
CA GLY A 181 4.28 2.70 2.90
C GLY A 181 5.23 2.74 1.71
N ASP A 182 4.82 3.37 0.62
CA ASP A 182 5.65 3.57 -0.57
C ASP A 182 6.25 4.99 -0.55
N PRO A 183 7.56 5.15 -0.34
CA PRO A 183 8.20 6.46 -0.29
C PRO A 183 8.15 7.19 -1.63
N PHE A 184 8.03 6.49 -2.77
CA PHE A 184 7.91 7.12 -4.08
C PHE A 184 6.55 7.79 -4.33
N LEU A 185 5.60 7.67 -3.41
CA LEU A 185 4.36 8.46 -3.42
C LEU A 185 4.50 9.82 -2.72
N LEU A 186 5.61 10.08 -2.05
CA LEU A 186 5.93 11.40 -1.51
C LEU A 186 6.15 12.40 -2.66
N SER A 187 5.98 13.69 -2.36
CA SER A 187 6.32 14.73 -3.33
C SER A 187 7.84 14.85 -3.51
N ASP A 188 8.25 15.35 -4.66
CA ASP A 188 9.66 15.57 -4.95
C ASP A 188 10.32 16.49 -3.92
N GLU A 189 9.59 17.52 -3.42
CA GLU A 189 10.07 18.44 -2.38
C GLU A 189 10.26 17.73 -1.04
N MET A 190 9.41 16.75 -0.72
CA MET A 190 9.54 15.98 0.52
C MET A 190 10.70 14.99 0.44
N LEU A 191 10.88 14.35 -0.71
CA LEU A 191 12.02 13.46 -0.95
C LEU A 191 13.34 14.24 -0.94
N ASP A 192 13.39 15.40 -1.60
CA ASP A 192 14.56 16.27 -1.62
C ASP A 192 14.92 16.72 -0.20
N TRP A 193 13.93 17.14 0.58
CA TRP A 193 14.15 17.49 1.99
C TRP A 193 14.72 16.31 2.78
N LEU A 194 14.12 15.12 2.69
CA LEU A 194 14.57 13.92 3.43
C LEU A 194 16.00 13.49 3.06
N LEU A 195 16.39 13.66 1.79
CA LEU A 195 17.72 13.25 1.29
C LEU A 195 18.78 14.31 1.53
N THR A 196 18.40 15.55 1.84
CA THR A 196 19.32 16.67 2.07
C THR A 196 19.63 16.87 3.55
N GLU A 197 18.68 16.52 4.43
CA GLU A 197 18.84 16.59 5.90
C GLU A 197 19.77 15.49 6.42
#